data_01bb297a6bfbfb9d42a242eff135fa2c
#
_entry.id   01bb297a6bfbfb9d42a242eff135fa2c
#
_cell.length_a   1.000
_cell.length_b   1.000
_cell.length_c   1.000
_cell.angle_alpha   90.00
_cell.angle_beta   90.00
_cell.angle_gamma   90.00
#
_symmetry.space_group_name_H-M   'P 1'
#
loop_
_entity.id
_entity.type
_entity.pdbx_description
1 polymer ?
#
loop_
_entity_poly.entity_id
_entity_poly.type
_entity_poly.pdbx_seq_one_letter_code
_entity_poly.pdbx_strand_id
1 'polypeptide(L)'
;GSDSLDANTEGNDNTAVGKNALSANTTASNNTAVGKAALATVITGTRNSALGVGALQLTTASDNVAVGYHALDTCAGGSNNTAVGTEAMDANTSGSANVAVGYRALDANTTADDNTAVGQSALGANTTGSDNTAVGKNAGLSVTTAIKNTLIGSLAGDALNTGSFNVALGMQALSADTKGAKNVAIGQGALESQNFTSATDSYNTAVGHFAGGNITTGANNTFVGGLAGDANTTASDNTAVGRDSLGANTTGAGNTALGKDALKANTSAGNNVAIGKDALIANTTGGNNTAVGTFALDSNTEAASNVAVGYLALGDNTTGAQNVGIGTNALDANTTGANNTGIGHAALSANTTADDNTAVGRDALAANTTGTLNVAVGRSSLLENTTGSKNTVVGVIAGDALTTGGRNTALGYEALGSDTKGDVSVAIGNGALKTQNYTSNTDSLNVAVGHDSGAAVTTGVTNTLIGALCHDNLTTGDLNTAIGYN
;
A
#
# COMPACT_ATOMS: atom_id res chain seq x y z
N GLY A 1 55.65 33.65 -11.92
CA GLY A 1 56.11 32.91 -13.10
C GLY A 1 56.33 33.83 -14.29
N SER A 2 56.82 33.32 -15.41
CA SER A 2 56.89 34.14 -16.63
C SER A 2 55.48 34.52 -17.06
N ASP A 3 55.32 35.75 -17.52
CA ASP A 3 54.08 36.31 -18.06
C ASP A 3 52.87 36.28 -17.07
N SER A 4 53.18 36.34 -15.74
CA SER A 4 52.10 36.46 -14.73
C SER A 4 51.78 37.95 -14.50
N LEU A 5 50.47 38.28 -14.61
CA LEU A 5 49.94 39.65 -14.48
C LEU A 5 50.57 40.67 -15.42
N ASP A 6 51.12 40.24 -16.55
CA ASP A 6 51.95 41.10 -17.42
C ASP A 6 51.12 42.16 -18.19
N ALA A 7 49.83 41.91 -18.46
CA ALA A 7 48.93 42.87 -19.10
C ALA A 7 48.18 43.80 -18.11
N ASN A 8 48.36 43.67 -16.79
CA ASN A 8 47.59 44.42 -15.80
C ASN A 8 47.97 45.90 -15.78
N THR A 9 47.01 46.77 -16.04
CA THR A 9 47.19 48.23 -16.08
C THR A 9 46.46 48.96 -14.96
N GLU A 10 45.28 48.54 -14.58
CA GLU A 10 44.39 49.24 -13.62
C GLU A 10 43.84 48.29 -12.54
N GLY A 11 43.92 46.98 -12.70
CA GLY A 11 43.40 46.00 -11.74
C GLY A 11 44.13 46.00 -10.41
N ASN A 12 43.37 46.03 -9.29
CA ASN A 12 43.89 46.07 -7.93
C ASN A 12 43.65 44.74 -7.19
N ASP A 13 44.45 44.53 -6.15
CA ASP A 13 44.29 43.42 -5.19
C ASP A 13 44.32 42.04 -5.84
N ASN A 14 45.08 41.86 -6.92
CA ASN A 14 45.24 40.59 -7.61
C ASN A 14 46.46 39.81 -7.13
N THR A 15 46.31 38.50 -6.98
CA THR A 15 47.41 37.57 -6.67
C THR A 15 47.64 36.62 -7.85
N ALA A 16 48.85 36.57 -8.42
CA ALA A 16 49.18 35.66 -9.54
C ALA A 16 50.51 34.91 -9.28
N VAL A 17 50.42 33.59 -9.19
CA VAL A 17 51.58 32.70 -8.98
C VAL A 17 51.56 31.57 -10.01
N GLY A 18 52.45 31.60 -10.98
CA GLY A 18 52.52 30.57 -12.03
C GLY A 18 52.79 31.18 -13.41
N LYS A 19 53.25 30.35 -14.37
CA LYS A 19 53.43 30.80 -15.75
C LYS A 19 52.04 31.14 -16.36
N ASN A 20 51.90 32.33 -16.95
CA ASN A 20 50.69 32.88 -17.56
C ASN A 20 49.48 32.98 -16.58
N ALA A 21 49.69 33.01 -15.25
CA ALA A 21 48.61 33.28 -14.31
C ALA A 21 48.13 34.75 -14.46
N LEU A 22 46.83 34.98 -14.66
CA LEU A 22 46.21 36.31 -14.90
C LEU A 22 46.90 37.10 -16.02
N SER A 23 47.42 36.42 -17.06
CA SER A 23 48.25 37.09 -18.08
C SER A 23 47.49 38.11 -18.93
N ALA A 24 46.18 37.89 -19.20
CA ALA A 24 45.38 38.85 -19.97
C ALA A 24 44.62 39.87 -19.10
N ASN A 25 44.78 39.86 -17.79
CA ASN A 25 44.10 40.80 -16.89
C ASN A 25 44.54 42.23 -17.14
N THR A 26 43.61 43.12 -17.44
CA THR A 26 43.90 44.54 -17.63
C THR A 26 43.33 45.42 -16.52
N THR A 27 42.06 45.26 -16.19
CA THR A 27 41.31 46.13 -15.27
C THR A 27 40.62 45.36 -14.13
N ALA A 28 40.51 44.03 -14.21
CA ALA A 28 39.82 43.23 -13.22
C ALA A 28 40.56 43.19 -11.88
N SER A 29 39.82 43.20 -10.78
CA SER A 29 40.37 43.32 -9.41
C SER A 29 39.92 42.16 -8.51
N ASN A 30 40.63 41.97 -7.40
CA ASN A 30 40.32 40.98 -6.35
C ASN A 30 40.37 39.53 -6.85
N ASN A 31 41.20 39.20 -7.82
CA ASN A 31 41.35 37.83 -8.33
C ASN A 31 42.57 37.14 -7.73
N THR A 32 42.46 35.86 -7.40
CA THR A 32 43.56 35.04 -6.93
C THR A 32 43.79 33.90 -7.93
N ALA A 33 44.95 33.80 -8.53
CA ALA A 33 45.37 32.78 -9.48
C ALA A 33 46.67 32.11 -9.07
N VAL A 34 46.62 30.80 -8.77
CA VAL A 34 47.81 30.02 -8.41
C VAL A 34 47.85 28.74 -9.29
N GLY A 35 48.77 28.72 -10.23
CA GLY A 35 48.92 27.64 -11.18
C GLY A 35 49.26 28.12 -12.58
N LYS A 36 49.83 27.24 -13.43
CA LYS A 36 50.09 27.56 -14.83
C LYS A 36 48.75 27.83 -15.54
N ALA A 37 48.64 28.99 -16.20
CA ALA A 37 47.46 29.44 -16.93
C ALA A 37 46.16 29.54 -16.08
N ALA A 38 46.23 29.63 -14.76
CA ALA A 38 45.08 29.93 -13.92
C ALA A 38 44.56 31.36 -14.22
N LEU A 39 43.26 31.53 -14.48
CA LEU A 39 42.62 32.81 -14.86
C LEU A 39 43.32 33.51 -16.02
N ALA A 40 43.86 32.77 -16.99
CA ALA A 40 44.76 33.33 -18.00
C ALA A 40 44.09 34.39 -18.90
N THR A 41 42.77 34.26 -19.18
CA THR A 41 42.06 35.15 -20.11
C THR A 41 41.07 36.11 -19.43
N VAL A 42 41.10 36.23 -18.11
CA VAL A 42 40.19 37.18 -17.41
C VAL A 42 40.56 38.61 -17.78
N ILE A 43 39.56 39.39 -18.21
CA ILE A 43 39.74 40.80 -18.56
C ILE A 43 38.97 41.70 -17.60
N THR A 44 37.70 41.36 -17.33
CA THR A 44 36.74 42.16 -16.57
C THR A 44 36.21 41.46 -15.32
N GLY A 45 36.28 40.12 -15.26
CA GLY A 45 35.78 39.33 -14.12
C GLY A 45 36.51 39.59 -12.82
N THR A 46 35.80 39.81 -11.75
CA THR A 46 36.31 40.14 -10.43
C THR A 46 36.00 39.09 -9.37
N ARG A 47 36.74 39.05 -8.29
CA ARG A 47 36.53 38.18 -7.11
C ARG A 47 36.56 36.66 -7.46
N ASN A 48 37.37 36.31 -8.44
CA ASN A 48 37.56 34.90 -8.79
C ASN A 48 38.77 34.31 -8.02
N SER A 49 38.67 33.08 -7.60
CA SER A 49 39.73 32.32 -6.95
C SER A 49 40.02 31.04 -7.73
N ALA A 50 41.22 30.93 -8.31
CA ALA A 50 41.65 29.77 -9.09
C ALA A 50 42.94 29.16 -8.53
N LEU A 51 42.94 27.88 -8.21
CA LEU A 51 44.07 27.11 -7.73
C LEU A 51 44.22 25.82 -8.54
N GLY A 52 45.15 25.76 -9.45
CA GLY A 52 45.41 24.60 -10.31
C GLY A 52 45.87 24.99 -11.70
N VAL A 53 46.43 24.04 -12.43
CA VAL A 53 46.79 24.23 -13.84
C VAL A 53 45.50 24.35 -14.66
N GLY A 54 45.31 25.43 -15.43
CA GLY A 54 44.13 25.69 -16.23
C GLY A 54 42.86 25.95 -15.42
N ALA A 55 42.94 26.16 -14.10
CA ALA A 55 41.74 26.45 -13.31
C ALA A 55 41.16 27.81 -13.75
N LEU A 56 39.86 27.80 -14.12
CA LEU A 56 39.11 28.98 -14.57
C LEU A 56 39.84 29.75 -15.70
N GLN A 57 40.42 29.01 -16.64
CA GLN A 57 41.30 29.59 -17.64
C GLN A 57 40.61 30.62 -18.54
N LEU A 58 39.37 30.31 -18.98
CA LEU A 58 38.59 31.13 -19.90
C LEU A 58 37.38 31.76 -19.21
N THR A 59 37.53 32.94 -18.59
CA THR A 59 36.38 33.61 -17.94
C THR A 59 36.38 35.13 -18.14
N THR A 60 35.16 35.65 -18.32
CA THR A 60 34.87 37.09 -18.18
C THR A 60 33.94 37.36 -16.98
N ALA A 61 33.52 36.32 -16.29
CA ALA A 61 32.55 36.34 -15.20
C ALA A 61 33.20 36.54 -13.83
N SER A 62 32.42 36.79 -12.81
CA SER A 62 32.85 37.12 -11.45
C SER A 62 32.39 36.08 -10.42
N ASP A 63 32.99 36.15 -9.23
CA ASP A 63 32.56 35.42 -8.06
C ASP A 63 32.65 33.87 -8.20
N ASN A 64 33.62 33.37 -8.97
CA ASN A 64 33.83 31.94 -9.15
C ASN A 64 35.01 31.41 -8.33
N VAL A 65 34.89 30.19 -7.84
CA VAL A 65 35.92 29.42 -7.15
C VAL A 65 36.24 28.17 -7.95
N ALA A 66 37.51 28.01 -8.36
CA ALA A 66 37.98 26.82 -9.09
C ALA A 66 39.25 26.25 -8.45
N VAL A 67 39.19 25.02 -7.95
CA VAL A 67 40.33 24.35 -7.32
C VAL A 67 40.54 22.97 -7.94
N GLY A 68 41.58 22.79 -8.69
CA GLY A 68 41.91 21.54 -9.38
C GLY A 68 42.47 21.74 -10.77
N TYR A 69 42.97 20.67 -11.38
CA TYR A 69 43.40 20.65 -12.77
C TYR A 69 42.18 20.82 -13.68
N HIS A 70 42.16 21.85 -14.54
CA HIS A 70 41.04 22.21 -15.44
C HIS A 70 39.68 22.33 -14.72
N ALA A 71 39.64 22.72 -13.46
CA ALA A 71 38.40 23.03 -12.79
C ALA A 71 37.78 24.32 -13.39
N LEU A 72 36.52 24.25 -13.87
CA LEU A 72 35.75 25.36 -14.45
C LEU A 72 36.49 26.05 -15.63
N ASP A 73 37.19 25.27 -16.47
CA ASP A 73 38.16 25.81 -17.45
C ASP A 73 37.50 26.69 -18.50
N THR A 74 36.33 26.34 -19.04
CA THR A 74 35.69 27.02 -20.17
C THR A 74 34.59 28.04 -19.76
N CYS A 75 34.53 28.47 -18.53
CA CYS A 75 33.49 29.35 -18.00
C CYS A 75 33.58 30.78 -18.57
N ALA A 76 32.99 31.02 -19.72
CA ALA A 76 33.02 32.32 -20.37
C ALA A 76 32.15 33.37 -19.67
N GLY A 77 30.92 33.04 -19.26
CA GLY A 77 29.93 33.99 -18.75
C GLY A 77 29.24 33.63 -17.41
N GLY A 78 29.45 32.45 -16.87
CA GLY A 78 28.77 31.97 -15.64
C GLY A 78 29.41 32.54 -14.35
N SER A 79 28.60 33.05 -13.44
CA SER A 79 29.03 33.63 -12.16
C SER A 79 28.55 32.78 -10.96
N ASN A 80 29.20 33.01 -9.80
CA ASN A 80 28.86 32.38 -8.52
C ASN A 80 29.01 30.83 -8.54
N ASN A 81 29.89 30.29 -9.35
CA ASN A 81 30.16 28.86 -9.40
C ASN A 81 31.27 28.44 -8.45
N THR A 82 31.14 27.26 -7.86
CA THR A 82 32.20 26.63 -7.04
C THR A 82 32.55 25.27 -7.65
N ALA A 83 33.75 25.12 -8.18
CA ALA A 83 34.28 23.88 -8.76
C ALA A 83 35.53 23.43 -7.99
N VAL A 84 35.46 22.26 -7.36
CA VAL A 84 36.61 21.69 -6.59
C VAL A 84 36.82 20.24 -7.02
N GLY A 85 37.90 20.00 -7.74
CA GLY A 85 38.27 18.69 -8.26
C GLY A 85 38.86 18.78 -9.67
N THR A 86 39.57 17.73 -10.08
CA THR A 86 40.05 17.62 -11.47
C THR A 86 38.88 17.56 -12.42
N GLU A 87 38.84 18.41 -13.45
CA GLU A 87 37.81 18.51 -14.48
C GLU A 87 36.39 18.70 -13.88
N ALA A 88 36.28 19.29 -12.68
CA ALA A 88 34.98 19.68 -12.13
C ALA A 88 34.42 20.85 -12.95
N MET A 89 33.21 20.70 -13.51
CA MET A 89 32.51 21.73 -14.30
C MET A 89 33.30 22.25 -15.50
N ASP A 90 34.09 21.38 -16.14
CA ASP A 90 35.05 21.77 -17.20
C ASP A 90 34.38 22.44 -18.40
N ALA A 91 33.23 21.90 -18.87
CA ALA A 91 32.51 22.39 -20.05
C ALA A 91 31.55 23.58 -19.78
N ASN A 92 31.47 24.12 -18.57
CA ASN A 92 30.51 25.19 -18.26
C ASN A 92 30.81 26.47 -19.03
N THR A 93 29.91 26.94 -19.87
CA THR A 93 30.07 28.16 -20.65
C THR A 93 29.39 29.37 -20.04
N SER A 94 28.15 29.26 -19.60
CA SER A 94 27.38 30.37 -19.05
C SER A 94 26.52 30.03 -17.83
N GLY A 95 26.50 28.76 -17.39
CA GLY A 95 25.76 28.35 -16.21
C GLY A 95 26.27 29.02 -14.94
N SER A 96 25.36 29.46 -14.08
CA SER A 96 25.66 30.23 -12.86
C SER A 96 25.11 29.50 -11.60
N ALA A 97 25.64 29.90 -10.45
CA ALA A 97 25.24 29.42 -9.14
C ALA A 97 25.33 27.88 -8.94
N ASN A 98 26.25 27.24 -9.63
CA ASN A 98 26.48 25.80 -9.53
C ASN A 98 27.56 25.46 -8.51
N VAL A 99 27.41 24.32 -7.81
CA VAL A 99 28.42 23.75 -6.92
C VAL A 99 28.82 22.37 -7.44
N ALA A 100 30.10 22.20 -7.80
CA ALA A 100 30.66 20.93 -8.26
C ALA A 100 31.89 20.56 -7.38
N VAL A 101 31.80 19.49 -6.62
CA VAL A 101 32.87 19.00 -5.75
C VAL A 101 33.13 17.52 -6.04
N GLY A 102 34.25 17.23 -6.67
CA GLY A 102 34.66 15.88 -7.02
C GLY A 102 35.27 15.80 -8.44
N TYR A 103 35.94 14.67 -8.72
CA TYR A 103 36.47 14.39 -10.06
C TYR A 103 35.27 14.32 -11.06
N ARG A 104 35.30 15.19 -12.10
CA ARG A 104 34.27 15.29 -13.13
C ARG A 104 32.84 15.50 -12.57
N ALA A 105 32.70 16.16 -11.45
CA ALA A 105 31.36 16.59 -11.01
C ALA A 105 30.88 17.70 -11.97
N LEU A 106 29.67 17.55 -12.53
CA LEU A 106 29.05 18.52 -13.46
C LEU A 106 29.92 18.86 -14.70
N ASP A 107 30.76 17.92 -15.17
CA ASP A 107 31.78 18.24 -16.19
C ASP A 107 31.18 18.62 -17.55
N ALA A 108 30.03 18.06 -17.94
CA ALA A 108 29.34 18.38 -19.19
C ALA A 108 28.40 19.58 -19.11
N ASN A 109 28.26 20.26 -17.96
CA ASN A 109 27.35 21.40 -17.81
C ASN A 109 27.75 22.53 -18.78
N THR A 110 26.77 23.00 -19.55
CA THR A 110 27.03 24.13 -20.47
C THR A 110 26.36 25.42 -20.04
N THR A 111 25.06 25.39 -19.82
CA THR A 111 24.25 26.59 -19.56
C THR A 111 23.32 26.46 -18.34
N ALA A 112 23.31 25.32 -17.67
CA ALA A 112 22.41 25.09 -16.55
C ALA A 112 22.84 25.82 -15.27
N ASP A 113 21.86 26.31 -14.53
CA ASP A 113 22.01 27.05 -13.29
C ASP A 113 21.58 26.24 -12.07
N ASP A 114 21.99 26.69 -10.88
CA ASP A 114 21.47 26.25 -9.58
C ASP A 114 21.59 24.73 -9.31
N ASN A 115 22.63 24.08 -9.86
CA ASN A 115 22.89 22.67 -9.59
C ASN A 115 23.92 22.48 -8.46
N THR A 116 23.70 21.46 -7.63
CA THR A 116 24.66 21.01 -6.62
C THR A 116 25.10 19.59 -6.93
N ALA A 117 26.38 19.37 -7.25
CA ALA A 117 26.95 18.06 -7.55
C ALA A 117 28.15 17.79 -6.62
N VAL A 118 28.02 16.82 -5.72
CA VAL A 118 29.09 16.45 -4.78
C VAL A 118 29.37 14.94 -4.90
N GLY A 119 30.55 14.62 -5.44
CA GLY A 119 30.99 13.25 -5.66
C GLY A 119 31.59 13.04 -7.05
N GLN A 120 32.33 11.94 -7.22
CA GLN A 120 32.87 11.57 -8.53
C GLN A 120 31.72 11.43 -9.54
N SER A 121 31.81 12.17 -10.65
CA SER A 121 30.85 12.16 -11.77
C SER A 121 29.39 12.40 -11.36
N ALA A 122 29.13 13.06 -10.24
CA ALA A 122 27.78 13.50 -9.89
C ALA A 122 27.30 14.50 -10.95
N LEU A 123 26.10 14.28 -11.54
CA LEU A 123 25.55 15.04 -12.68
C LEU A 123 26.52 15.17 -13.87
N GLY A 124 27.37 14.14 -14.10
CA GLY A 124 28.45 14.21 -15.08
C GLY A 124 28.00 14.49 -16.52
N ALA A 125 26.84 14.02 -16.94
CA ALA A 125 26.28 14.25 -18.28
C ALA A 125 25.31 15.45 -18.36
N ASN A 126 25.09 16.21 -17.27
CA ASN A 126 24.14 17.32 -17.27
C ASN A 126 24.61 18.44 -18.21
N THR A 127 23.74 18.84 -19.14
CA THR A 127 24.05 19.92 -20.09
C THR A 127 23.27 21.19 -19.83
N THR A 128 21.95 21.09 -19.72
CA THR A 128 21.01 22.22 -19.59
C THR A 128 19.98 22.06 -18.47
N GLY A 129 20.01 20.96 -17.71
CA GLY A 129 19.08 20.72 -16.60
C GLY A 129 19.45 21.54 -15.36
N SER A 130 18.54 22.36 -14.87
CA SER A 130 18.74 23.24 -13.70
C SER A 130 18.09 22.72 -12.42
N ASP A 131 18.45 23.31 -11.29
CA ASP A 131 17.86 23.02 -9.97
C ASP A 131 18.04 21.56 -9.50
N ASN A 132 19.06 20.85 -9.94
CA ASN A 132 19.31 19.47 -9.48
C ASN A 132 20.29 19.43 -8.32
N THR A 133 20.04 18.58 -7.34
CA THR A 133 20.98 18.25 -6.25
C THR A 133 21.39 16.79 -6.36
N ALA A 134 22.68 16.53 -6.54
CA ALA A 134 23.23 15.18 -6.60
C ALA A 134 24.41 15.03 -5.63
N VAL A 135 24.32 14.12 -4.68
CA VAL A 135 25.37 13.86 -3.69
C VAL A 135 25.68 12.36 -3.65
N GLY A 136 26.85 11.99 -4.11
CA GLY A 136 27.32 10.60 -4.16
C GLY A 136 28.05 10.30 -5.46
N LYS A 137 28.85 9.21 -5.47
CA LYS A 137 29.50 8.74 -6.69
C LYS A 137 28.46 8.38 -7.74
N ASN A 138 28.56 8.96 -8.93
CA ASN A 138 27.66 8.74 -10.06
C ASN A 138 26.18 9.07 -9.76
N ALA A 139 25.85 9.85 -8.74
CA ALA A 139 24.48 10.32 -8.52
C ALA A 139 24.04 11.17 -9.71
N GLY A 140 22.93 10.79 -10.38
CA GLY A 140 22.41 11.47 -11.56
C GLY A 140 23.37 11.48 -12.74
N LEU A 141 24.24 10.47 -12.89
CA LEU A 141 25.30 10.44 -13.91
C LEU A 141 24.80 10.76 -15.33
N SER A 142 23.68 10.19 -15.73
CA SER A 142 23.11 10.29 -17.08
C SER A 142 22.12 11.44 -17.26
N VAL A 143 21.87 12.25 -16.24
CA VAL A 143 20.98 13.42 -16.34
C VAL A 143 21.53 14.36 -17.42
N THR A 144 20.69 14.73 -18.39
CA THR A 144 21.09 15.66 -19.47
C THR A 144 20.35 16.98 -19.41
N THR A 145 19.01 16.93 -19.45
CA THR A 145 18.13 18.10 -19.48
C THR A 145 17.06 18.09 -18.37
N ALA A 146 17.06 17.06 -17.54
CA ALA A 146 16.13 16.93 -16.42
C ALA A 146 16.35 18.02 -15.36
N ILE A 147 15.28 18.45 -14.73
CA ILE A 147 15.30 19.54 -13.74
C ILE A 147 14.71 19.08 -12.39
N LYS A 148 15.13 19.78 -11.33
CA LYS A 148 14.52 19.67 -10.00
C LYS A 148 14.52 18.26 -9.42
N ASN A 149 15.61 17.54 -9.64
CA ASN A 149 15.83 16.24 -9.00
C ASN A 149 16.69 16.37 -7.74
N THR A 150 16.40 15.57 -6.73
CA THR A 150 17.23 15.41 -5.53
C THR A 150 17.73 13.97 -5.48
N LEU A 151 19.01 13.73 -5.75
CA LEU A 151 19.64 12.44 -5.93
C LEU A 151 20.77 12.25 -4.93
N ILE A 152 20.55 11.53 -3.84
CA ILE A 152 21.52 11.41 -2.75
C ILE A 152 21.83 9.93 -2.49
N GLY A 153 23.05 9.54 -2.76
CA GLY A 153 23.54 8.17 -2.64
C GLY A 153 24.37 7.75 -3.85
N SER A 154 25.24 6.76 -3.68
CA SER A 154 25.98 6.20 -4.82
C SER A 154 24.99 5.59 -5.80
N LEU A 155 25.08 5.93 -7.09
CA LEU A 155 24.20 5.47 -8.17
C LEU A 155 22.71 5.84 -7.93
N ALA A 156 22.39 6.88 -7.15
CA ALA A 156 21.02 7.36 -7.05
C ALA A 156 20.61 8.04 -8.35
N GLY A 157 19.56 7.55 -9.01
CA GLY A 157 19.06 8.07 -10.27
C GLY A 157 20.09 8.13 -11.39
N ASP A 158 21.06 7.23 -11.42
CA ASP A 158 22.22 7.33 -12.33
C ASP A 158 21.86 7.11 -13.82
N ALA A 159 20.79 6.39 -14.13
CA ALA A 159 20.28 6.26 -15.49
C ALA A 159 19.29 7.37 -15.90
N LEU A 160 18.81 8.21 -14.98
CA LEU A 160 17.88 9.30 -15.31
C LEU A 160 18.47 10.18 -16.40
N ASN A 161 17.71 10.37 -17.48
CA ASN A 161 18.12 11.22 -18.61
C ASN A 161 17.32 12.51 -18.66
N THR A 162 16.00 12.41 -18.83
CA THR A 162 15.07 13.53 -18.91
C THR A 162 13.98 13.54 -17.85
N GLY A 163 13.93 12.54 -16.98
CA GLY A 163 12.95 12.46 -15.88
C GLY A 163 13.21 13.55 -14.83
N SER A 164 12.19 14.33 -14.52
CA SER A 164 12.27 15.50 -13.65
C SER A 164 11.42 15.35 -12.38
N PHE A 165 11.72 16.21 -11.38
CA PHE A 165 10.97 16.26 -10.12
C PHE A 165 11.05 14.95 -9.30
N ASN A 166 12.15 14.22 -9.36
CA ASN A 166 12.34 13.00 -8.61
C ASN A 166 13.14 13.25 -7.33
N VAL A 167 12.82 12.51 -6.28
CA VAL A 167 13.60 12.41 -5.06
C VAL A 167 14.11 10.97 -4.95
N ALA A 168 15.42 10.77 -5.03
CA ALA A 168 16.07 9.48 -4.83
C ALA A 168 17.09 9.60 -3.70
N LEU A 169 16.85 8.97 -2.56
CA LEU A 169 17.71 8.99 -1.39
C LEU A 169 18.08 7.56 -0.98
N GLY A 170 19.28 7.15 -1.27
CA GLY A 170 19.81 5.82 -0.98
C GLY A 170 20.68 5.29 -2.12
N MET A 171 21.54 4.32 -1.83
CA MET A 171 22.32 3.64 -2.85
C MET A 171 21.39 2.95 -3.85
N GLN A 172 21.57 3.19 -5.15
CA GLN A 172 20.76 2.63 -6.24
C GLN A 172 19.26 2.95 -6.15
N ALA A 173 18.84 3.97 -5.39
CA ALA A 173 17.46 4.43 -5.44
C ALA A 173 17.16 5.01 -6.84
N LEU A 174 16.08 4.53 -7.51
CA LEU A 174 15.65 4.95 -8.85
C LEU A 174 16.74 4.81 -9.93
N SER A 175 17.61 3.79 -9.82
CA SER A 175 18.83 3.72 -10.62
C SER A 175 18.61 3.34 -12.10
N ALA A 176 17.57 2.56 -12.43
CA ALA A 176 17.32 2.14 -13.81
C ALA A 176 16.40 3.09 -14.61
N ASP A 177 15.73 4.01 -13.96
CA ASP A 177 14.74 4.88 -14.64
C ASP A 177 15.40 5.90 -15.55
N THR A 178 14.88 6.02 -16.76
CA THR A 178 15.41 6.97 -17.74
C THR A 178 14.56 8.22 -17.91
N LYS A 179 13.23 8.10 -17.87
CA LYS A 179 12.30 9.20 -18.22
C LYS A 179 11.10 9.33 -17.28
N GLY A 180 11.02 8.53 -16.22
CA GLY A 180 9.97 8.67 -15.21
C GLY A 180 10.15 9.95 -14.40
N ALA A 181 9.05 10.57 -14.05
CA ALA A 181 9.03 11.83 -13.32
C ALA A 181 8.13 11.77 -12.08
N LYS A 182 8.40 12.68 -11.13
CA LYS A 182 7.59 12.89 -9.92
C LYS A 182 7.55 11.68 -8.99
N ASN A 183 8.67 10.98 -8.88
CA ASN A 183 8.83 9.83 -7.99
C ASN A 183 9.53 10.22 -6.68
N VAL A 184 9.20 9.49 -5.63
CA VAL A 184 9.90 9.51 -4.34
C VAL A 184 10.45 8.12 -4.05
N ALA A 185 11.76 7.95 -4.08
CA ALA A 185 12.47 6.71 -3.80
C ALA A 185 13.43 6.92 -2.63
N ILE A 186 13.09 6.46 -1.45
CA ILE A 186 13.89 6.64 -0.22
C ILE A 186 14.23 5.28 0.37
N GLY A 187 15.50 4.93 0.33
CA GLY A 187 16.03 3.65 0.79
C GLY A 187 16.93 3.01 -0.25
N GLN A 188 17.80 2.10 0.18
CA GLN A 188 18.61 1.33 -0.75
C GLN A 188 17.72 0.53 -1.69
N GLY A 189 17.92 0.64 -3.00
CA GLY A 189 17.18 -0.10 -4.01
C GLY A 189 15.67 0.24 -4.09
N ALA A 190 15.22 1.35 -3.49
CA ALA A 190 13.84 1.80 -3.67
C ALA A 190 13.61 2.18 -5.13
N LEU A 191 12.57 1.61 -5.78
CA LEU A 191 12.28 1.77 -7.21
C LEU A 191 13.48 1.46 -8.13
N GLU A 192 14.36 0.53 -7.74
CA GLU A 192 15.62 0.25 -8.44
C GLU A 192 15.42 -0.06 -9.92
N SER A 193 14.46 -0.91 -10.25
CA SER A 193 14.21 -1.42 -11.60
C SER A 193 13.22 -0.58 -12.41
N GLN A 194 12.67 0.50 -11.84
CA GLN A 194 11.73 1.36 -12.56
C GLN A 194 12.38 1.89 -13.83
N ASN A 195 11.69 1.77 -14.97
CA ASN A 195 12.21 2.31 -16.23
C ASN A 195 11.11 2.64 -17.22
N PHE A 196 10.78 3.91 -17.32
CA PHE A 196 9.89 4.45 -18.33
C PHE A 196 10.70 4.88 -19.55
N THR A 197 10.40 4.32 -20.71
CA THR A 197 11.06 4.64 -21.99
C THR A 197 10.47 5.87 -22.72
N SER A 198 9.34 6.37 -22.23
CA SER A 198 8.71 7.64 -22.64
C SER A 198 8.57 8.56 -21.43
N ALA A 199 8.48 9.86 -21.65
CA ALA A 199 8.23 10.81 -20.58
C ALA A 199 6.89 10.49 -19.90
N THR A 200 6.95 10.12 -18.64
CA THR A 200 5.79 9.64 -17.86
C THR A 200 5.83 10.22 -16.46
N ASP A 201 4.75 10.87 -16.07
CA ASP A 201 4.49 11.24 -14.68
C ASP A 201 4.05 9.99 -13.93
N SER A 202 4.99 9.29 -13.30
CA SER A 202 4.73 7.97 -12.71
C SER A 202 4.18 8.03 -11.29
N TYR A 203 4.43 9.10 -10.54
CA TYR A 203 3.90 9.35 -9.19
C TYR A 203 4.09 8.16 -8.22
N ASN A 204 5.15 7.38 -8.36
CA ASN A 204 5.44 6.32 -7.41
C ASN A 204 6.13 6.87 -6.16
N THR A 205 5.68 6.45 -5.00
CA THR A 205 6.30 6.75 -3.70
C THR A 205 6.77 5.44 -3.07
N ALA A 206 8.06 5.28 -2.89
CA ALA A 206 8.67 4.12 -2.24
C ALA A 206 9.60 4.56 -1.12
N VAL A 207 9.32 4.13 0.10
CA VAL A 207 10.10 4.46 1.29
C VAL A 207 10.43 3.17 2.05
N GLY A 208 11.67 2.73 1.97
CA GLY A 208 12.16 1.51 2.59
C GLY A 208 13.18 0.77 1.72
N HIS A 209 13.93 -0.15 2.33
CA HIS A 209 14.86 -1.03 1.63
C HIS A 209 14.12 -1.88 0.61
N PHE A 210 14.48 -1.78 -0.67
CA PHE A 210 13.83 -2.43 -1.81
C PHE A 210 12.30 -2.23 -1.88
N ALA A 211 11.75 -1.14 -1.35
CA ALA A 211 10.35 -0.81 -1.57
C ALA A 211 10.09 -0.59 -3.07
N GLY A 212 9.17 -1.34 -3.66
CA GLY A 212 8.90 -1.33 -5.10
C GLY A 212 10.12 -1.68 -5.97
N GLY A 213 11.08 -2.46 -5.45
CA GLY A 213 12.38 -2.69 -6.09
C GLY A 213 12.33 -3.22 -7.53
N ASN A 214 11.38 -4.07 -7.86
CA ASN A 214 11.22 -4.65 -9.19
C ASN A 214 10.17 -3.95 -10.08
N ILE A 215 9.62 -2.83 -9.64
CA ILE A 215 8.67 -2.08 -10.48
C ILE A 215 9.35 -1.69 -11.80
N THR A 216 8.67 -1.88 -12.92
CA THR A 216 9.19 -1.49 -14.24
C THR A 216 8.41 -0.31 -14.82
N THR A 217 7.11 -0.50 -15.08
CA THR A 217 6.23 0.50 -15.70
C THR A 217 4.94 0.75 -14.91
N GLY A 218 4.80 0.15 -13.72
CA GLY A 218 3.67 0.47 -12.83
C GLY A 218 3.74 1.93 -12.35
N ALA A 219 2.60 2.59 -12.27
CA ALA A 219 2.48 4.00 -11.86
C ALA A 219 1.49 4.19 -10.70
N ASN A 220 1.55 5.35 -10.05
CA ASN A 220 0.64 5.72 -8.95
C ASN A 220 0.70 4.76 -7.75
N ASN A 221 1.83 4.16 -7.47
CA ASN A 221 1.97 3.25 -6.34
C ASN A 221 2.56 3.96 -5.12
N THR A 222 2.09 3.58 -3.93
CA THR A 222 2.65 4.02 -2.65
C THR A 222 3.13 2.80 -1.86
N PHE A 223 4.44 2.64 -1.71
CA PHE A 223 5.09 1.54 -0.99
C PHE A 223 5.91 2.08 0.17
N VAL A 224 5.50 1.80 1.41
CA VAL A 224 6.19 2.26 2.62
C VAL A 224 6.50 1.08 3.54
N GLY A 225 7.76 0.73 3.63
CA GLY A 225 8.24 -0.41 4.41
C GLY A 225 9.31 -1.20 3.66
N GLY A 226 10.17 -1.90 4.37
CA GLY A 226 11.13 -2.80 3.73
C GLY A 226 10.41 -3.89 2.95
N LEU A 227 10.76 -4.09 1.67
CA LEU A 227 10.17 -5.07 0.74
C LEU A 227 8.65 -4.87 0.52
N ALA A 228 8.11 -3.65 0.76
CA ALA A 228 6.73 -3.35 0.40
C ALA A 228 6.59 -3.28 -1.12
N GLY A 229 5.71 -4.10 -1.71
CA GLY A 229 5.48 -4.17 -3.15
C GLY A 229 6.71 -4.51 -3.97
N ASP A 230 7.70 -5.23 -3.41
CA ASP A 230 9.01 -5.42 -4.03
C ASP A 230 8.95 -6.27 -5.32
N ALA A 231 8.02 -7.21 -5.45
CA ALA A 231 7.82 -7.98 -6.68
C ALA A 231 6.93 -7.27 -7.73
N ASN A 232 6.38 -6.10 -7.43
CA ASN A 232 5.50 -5.40 -8.36
C ASN A 232 6.25 -5.04 -9.64
N THR A 233 5.70 -5.38 -10.80
CA THR A 233 6.34 -5.06 -12.10
C THR A 233 5.58 -3.99 -12.88
N THR A 234 4.37 -4.29 -13.30
CA THR A 234 3.56 -3.40 -14.17
C THR A 234 2.28 -2.90 -13.51
N ALA A 235 1.98 -3.38 -12.31
CA ALA A 235 0.75 -3.01 -11.63
C ALA A 235 0.77 -1.57 -11.14
N SER A 236 -0.38 -0.91 -11.24
CA SER A 236 -0.58 0.49 -10.86
C SER A 236 -1.63 0.64 -9.76
N ASP A 237 -1.68 1.84 -9.17
CA ASP A 237 -2.70 2.23 -8.21
C ASP A 237 -2.73 1.38 -6.92
N ASN A 238 -1.57 0.84 -6.50
CA ASN A 238 -1.45 0.06 -5.28
C ASN A 238 -0.92 0.90 -4.11
N THR A 239 -1.47 0.67 -2.93
CA THR A 239 -0.95 1.20 -1.67
C THR A 239 -0.53 0.05 -0.76
N ALA A 240 0.75 -0.03 -0.42
CA ALA A 240 1.28 -1.02 0.50
C ALA A 240 2.10 -0.35 1.61
N VAL A 241 1.67 -0.48 2.85
CA VAL A 241 2.33 0.10 4.02
C VAL A 241 2.59 -0.98 5.07
N GLY A 242 3.84 -1.30 5.28
CA GLY A 242 4.29 -2.36 6.19
C GLY A 242 5.37 -3.23 5.55
N ARG A 243 6.16 -3.91 6.37
CA ARG A 243 7.19 -4.83 5.86
C ARG A 243 6.53 -6.00 5.11
N ASP A 244 7.04 -6.34 3.92
CA ASP A 244 6.53 -7.40 3.04
C ASP A 244 5.04 -7.25 2.65
N SER A 245 4.41 -6.09 2.88
CA SER A 245 3.04 -5.85 2.40
C SER A 245 3.00 -5.86 0.87
N LEU A 246 2.06 -6.60 0.29
CA LEU A 246 1.93 -6.79 -1.16
C LEU A 246 3.22 -7.33 -1.84
N GLY A 247 4.04 -8.09 -1.07
CA GLY A 247 5.41 -8.46 -1.46
C GLY A 247 5.51 -9.32 -2.72
N ALA A 248 4.56 -10.23 -2.99
CA ALA A 248 4.58 -11.09 -4.18
C ALA A 248 3.76 -10.56 -5.38
N ASN A 249 3.15 -9.37 -5.25
CA ASN A 249 2.28 -8.83 -6.31
C ASN A 249 3.10 -8.49 -7.57
N THR A 250 2.66 -9.00 -8.70
CA THR A 250 3.32 -8.68 -9.99
C THR A 250 2.46 -7.77 -10.86
N THR A 251 1.18 -8.11 -11.07
CA THR A 251 0.29 -7.43 -12.02
C THR A 251 -1.05 -7.00 -11.42
N GLY A 252 -1.36 -7.34 -10.15
CA GLY A 252 -2.61 -6.95 -9.51
C GLY A 252 -2.65 -5.45 -9.21
N ALA A 253 -3.67 -4.76 -9.71
CA ALA A 253 -3.82 -3.31 -9.55
C ALA A 253 -4.93 -2.94 -8.56
N GLY A 254 -4.89 -1.71 -8.03
CA GLY A 254 -5.93 -1.18 -7.17
C GLY A 254 -6.00 -1.82 -5.77
N ASN A 255 -4.91 -2.41 -5.27
CA ASN A 255 -4.88 -3.02 -3.94
C ASN A 255 -4.45 -2.03 -2.86
N THR A 256 -5.06 -2.15 -1.68
CA THR A 256 -4.64 -1.46 -0.46
C THR A 256 -4.21 -2.48 0.59
N ALA A 257 -2.94 -2.49 0.96
CA ALA A 257 -2.37 -3.38 1.96
C ALA A 257 -1.72 -2.54 3.08
N LEU A 258 -2.30 -2.54 4.27
CA LEU A 258 -1.80 -1.81 5.44
C LEU A 258 -1.56 -2.78 6.61
N GLY A 259 -0.33 -3.08 6.87
CA GLY A 259 0.12 -4.00 7.93
C GLY A 259 1.27 -4.89 7.47
N LYS A 260 2.02 -5.41 8.43
CA LYS A 260 3.06 -6.40 8.14
C LYS A 260 2.44 -7.63 7.45
N ASP A 261 3.04 -8.08 6.34
CA ASP A 261 2.63 -9.24 5.55
C ASP A 261 1.16 -9.17 5.00
N ALA A 262 0.48 -8.01 5.05
CA ALA A 262 -0.85 -7.85 4.44
C ALA A 262 -0.77 -8.08 2.92
N LEU A 263 -1.67 -8.92 2.34
CA LEU A 263 -1.67 -9.32 0.92
C LEU A 263 -0.33 -9.85 0.41
N LYS A 264 0.48 -10.45 1.27
CA LYS A 264 1.85 -10.84 0.91
C LYS A 264 1.95 -11.77 -0.28
N ALA A 265 1.09 -12.81 -0.36
CA ALA A 265 1.12 -13.80 -1.43
C ALA A 265 0.38 -13.39 -2.70
N ASN A 266 -0.25 -12.21 -2.71
CA ASN A 266 -1.01 -11.75 -3.88
C ASN A 266 -0.12 -11.66 -5.11
N THR A 267 -0.55 -12.25 -6.22
CA THR A 267 0.24 -12.22 -7.47
C THR A 267 -0.40 -11.33 -8.54
N SER A 268 -1.65 -11.56 -8.84
CA SER A 268 -2.35 -10.89 -9.95
C SER A 268 -3.73 -10.34 -9.60
N ALA A 269 -4.22 -10.63 -8.39
CA ALA A 269 -5.54 -10.14 -7.97
C ALA A 269 -5.54 -8.63 -7.75
N GLY A 270 -6.64 -7.98 -8.13
CA GLY A 270 -6.83 -6.55 -7.95
C GLY A 270 -8.01 -6.21 -7.05
N ASN A 271 -8.07 -4.93 -6.68
CA ASN A 271 -9.16 -4.32 -5.91
C ASN A 271 -9.38 -4.94 -4.51
N ASN A 272 -8.34 -5.43 -3.87
CA ASN A 272 -8.40 -5.93 -2.50
C ASN A 272 -8.03 -4.84 -1.49
N VAL A 273 -8.72 -4.85 -0.35
CA VAL A 273 -8.38 -4.04 0.83
C VAL A 273 -8.00 -4.97 1.96
N ALA A 274 -6.75 -4.91 2.41
CA ALA A 274 -6.23 -5.67 3.54
C ALA A 274 -5.62 -4.74 4.59
N ILE A 275 -6.26 -4.59 5.71
CA ILE A 275 -5.83 -3.72 6.81
C ILE A 275 -5.68 -4.56 8.08
N GLY A 276 -4.47 -4.75 8.50
CA GLY A 276 -4.10 -5.55 9.66
C GLY A 276 -2.90 -6.45 9.39
N LYS A 277 -2.20 -6.85 10.44
CA LYS A 277 -1.14 -7.85 10.32
C LYS A 277 -1.70 -9.15 9.77
N ASP A 278 -1.05 -9.71 8.73
CA ASP A 278 -1.41 -10.98 8.08
C ASP A 278 -2.84 -11.00 7.47
N ALA A 279 -3.50 -9.84 7.28
CA ALA A 279 -4.79 -9.79 6.57
C ALA A 279 -4.60 -10.21 5.09
N LEU A 280 -5.42 -11.16 4.59
CA LEU A 280 -5.33 -11.72 3.23
C LEU A 280 -3.92 -12.24 2.88
N ILE A 281 -3.16 -12.72 3.86
CA ILE A 281 -1.74 -13.10 3.64
C ILE A 281 -1.56 -14.18 2.58
N ALA A 282 -2.47 -15.17 2.51
CA ALA A 282 -2.38 -16.29 1.56
C ALA A 282 -3.06 -16.01 0.20
N ASN A 283 -3.72 -14.86 0.03
CA ASN A 283 -4.46 -14.56 -1.21
C ASN A 283 -3.53 -14.54 -2.42
N THR A 284 -3.87 -15.28 -3.46
CA THR A 284 -3.08 -15.31 -4.71
C THR A 284 -3.80 -14.63 -5.87
N THR A 285 -5.04 -15.06 -6.17
CA THR A 285 -5.81 -14.61 -7.33
C THR A 285 -7.23 -14.12 -7.00
N GLY A 286 -7.66 -14.20 -5.73
CA GLY A 286 -8.97 -13.70 -5.31
C GLY A 286 -9.04 -12.17 -5.32
N GLY A 287 -9.95 -11.59 -6.10
CA GLY A 287 -10.13 -10.14 -6.20
C GLY A 287 -11.34 -9.61 -5.45
N ASN A 288 -11.40 -8.28 -5.28
CA ASN A 288 -12.54 -7.57 -4.67
C ASN A 288 -12.84 -7.98 -3.21
N ASN A 289 -11.85 -8.41 -2.44
CA ASN A 289 -12.01 -8.73 -1.03
C ASN A 289 -11.72 -7.52 -0.14
N THR A 290 -12.45 -7.40 0.96
CA THR A 290 -12.19 -6.43 2.02
C THR A 290 -11.90 -7.16 3.32
N ALA A 291 -10.68 -7.09 3.82
CA ALA A 291 -10.23 -7.68 5.08
C ALA A 291 -9.71 -6.59 6.02
N VAL A 292 -10.36 -6.39 7.14
CA VAL A 292 -9.96 -5.40 8.16
C VAL A 292 -9.87 -6.08 9.53
N GLY A 293 -8.67 -6.33 9.96
CA GLY A 293 -8.37 -7.01 11.22
C GLY A 293 -7.16 -7.92 11.10
N THR A 294 -6.49 -8.20 12.20
CA THR A 294 -5.41 -9.19 12.24
C THR A 294 -5.98 -10.57 11.89
N PHE A 295 -5.33 -11.28 10.96
CA PHE A 295 -5.76 -12.58 10.44
C PHE A 295 -7.18 -12.60 9.81
N ALA A 296 -7.70 -11.46 9.35
CA ALA A 296 -8.94 -11.45 8.56
C ALA A 296 -8.65 -12.05 7.17
N LEU A 297 -9.43 -13.07 6.75
CA LEU A 297 -9.27 -13.79 5.48
C LEU A 297 -7.83 -14.32 5.25
N ASP A 298 -7.12 -14.72 6.30
CA ASP A 298 -5.71 -15.06 6.18
C ASP A 298 -5.44 -16.33 5.37
N SER A 299 -6.36 -17.29 5.35
CA SER A 299 -6.26 -18.51 4.55
C SER A 299 -6.85 -18.39 3.13
N ASN A 300 -7.42 -17.22 2.77
CA ASN A 300 -8.04 -17.04 1.45
C ASN A 300 -7.02 -17.17 0.33
N THR A 301 -7.27 -18.03 -0.64
CA THR A 301 -6.36 -18.22 -1.80
C THR A 301 -6.92 -17.65 -3.10
N GLU A 302 -8.11 -18.04 -3.48
CA GLU A 302 -8.71 -17.71 -4.78
C GLU A 302 -10.09 -17.07 -4.67
N ALA A 303 -10.71 -17.11 -3.46
CA ALA A 303 -12.06 -16.60 -3.29
C ALA A 303 -12.15 -15.09 -3.47
N ALA A 304 -13.25 -14.65 -4.05
CA ALA A 304 -13.48 -13.26 -4.39
C ALA A 304 -14.73 -12.68 -3.72
N SER A 305 -14.77 -11.36 -3.62
CA SER A 305 -15.96 -10.61 -3.18
C SER A 305 -16.39 -10.91 -1.73
N ASN A 306 -15.43 -11.20 -0.85
CA ASN A 306 -15.66 -11.38 0.57
C ASN A 306 -15.44 -10.09 1.36
N VAL A 307 -16.21 -9.89 2.42
CA VAL A 307 -16.02 -8.82 3.41
C VAL A 307 -15.75 -9.45 4.78
N ALA A 308 -14.58 -9.23 5.33
CA ALA A 308 -14.18 -9.69 6.66
C ALA A 308 -13.72 -8.50 7.52
N VAL A 309 -14.42 -8.24 8.61
CA VAL A 309 -14.08 -7.15 9.54
C VAL A 309 -14.05 -7.68 10.96
N GLY A 310 -12.87 -7.82 11.52
CA GLY A 310 -12.63 -8.34 12.87
C GLY A 310 -11.43 -9.27 12.93
N TYR A 311 -10.98 -9.58 14.14
CA TYR A 311 -9.93 -10.57 14.38
C TYR A 311 -10.43 -11.95 13.94
N LEU A 312 -9.68 -12.67 13.08
CA LEU A 312 -10.02 -13.98 12.50
C LEU A 312 -11.42 -14.03 11.83
N ALA A 313 -11.93 -12.90 11.36
CA ALA A 313 -13.15 -12.94 10.55
C ALA A 313 -12.86 -13.65 9.23
N LEU A 314 -13.63 -14.72 8.90
CA LEU A 314 -13.40 -15.57 7.72
C LEU A 314 -11.97 -16.15 7.66
N GLY A 315 -11.35 -16.46 8.83
CA GLY A 315 -9.93 -16.87 8.91
C GLY A 315 -9.58 -18.07 8.04
N ASP A 316 -10.32 -19.16 8.14
CA ASP A 316 -10.07 -20.41 7.41
C ASP A 316 -10.67 -20.44 5.98
N ASN A 317 -11.27 -19.33 5.51
CA ASN A 317 -11.88 -19.30 4.18
C ASN A 317 -10.83 -19.48 3.09
N THR A 318 -11.01 -20.50 2.25
CA THR A 318 -10.08 -20.78 1.12
C THR A 318 -10.66 -20.38 -0.23
N THR A 319 -11.83 -20.91 -0.59
CA THR A 319 -12.45 -20.71 -1.90
C THR A 319 -13.90 -20.24 -1.82
N GLY A 320 -14.49 -20.08 -0.61
CA GLY A 320 -15.86 -19.57 -0.43
C GLY A 320 -15.96 -18.09 -0.83
N ALA A 321 -16.84 -17.77 -1.76
CA ALA A 321 -17.00 -16.41 -2.28
C ALA A 321 -18.26 -15.72 -1.75
N GLN A 322 -18.29 -14.38 -1.85
CA GLN A 322 -19.47 -13.57 -1.54
C GLN A 322 -19.95 -13.70 -0.08
N ASN A 323 -19.04 -13.94 0.85
CA ASN A 323 -19.35 -13.99 2.27
C ASN A 323 -19.15 -12.63 2.95
N VAL A 324 -19.95 -12.34 3.97
CA VAL A 324 -19.82 -11.18 4.84
C VAL A 324 -19.60 -11.66 6.28
N GLY A 325 -18.40 -11.53 6.81
CA GLY A 325 -18.04 -11.83 8.20
C GLY A 325 -17.67 -10.56 8.97
N ILE A 326 -18.51 -10.10 9.87
CA ILE A 326 -18.26 -8.88 10.66
C ILE A 326 -18.33 -9.18 12.15
N GLY A 327 -17.21 -9.18 12.81
CA GLY A 327 -17.05 -9.50 14.23
C GLY A 327 -15.86 -10.42 14.47
N THR A 328 -15.34 -10.47 15.69
CA THR A 328 -14.31 -11.43 16.09
C THR A 328 -14.83 -12.86 15.86
N ASN A 329 -14.06 -13.68 15.15
CA ASN A 329 -14.39 -15.08 14.80
C ASN A 329 -15.74 -15.23 14.03
N ALA A 330 -16.21 -14.21 13.35
CA ALA A 330 -17.37 -14.36 12.47
C ALA A 330 -16.99 -15.20 11.25
N LEU A 331 -17.69 -16.34 11.01
CA LEU A 331 -17.41 -17.25 9.89
C LEU A 331 -15.96 -17.78 9.88
N ASP A 332 -15.28 -17.89 11.02
CA ASP A 332 -13.83 -18.19 11.05
C ASP A 332 -13.51 -19.60 10.51
N ALA A 333 -14.32 -20.62 10.75
CA ALA A 333 -14.11 -21.97 10.22
C ALA A 333 -14.62 -22.18 8.79
N ASN A 334 -15.17 -21.16 8.13
CA ASN A 334 -15.68 -21.31 6.77
C ASN A 334 -14.54 -21.63 5.80
N THR A 335 -14.64 -22.71 5.07
CA THR A 335 -13.62 -23.10 4.07
C THR A 335 -14.08 -22.84 2.64
N THR A 336 -15.23 -23.38 2.25
CA THR A 336 -15.75 -23.32 0.87
C THR A 336 -17.17 -22.77 0.78
N GLY A 337 -17.87 -22.58 1.93
CA GLY A 337 -19.25 -22.06 1.94
C GLY A 337 -19.31 -20.64 1.32
N ALA A 338 -20.35 -20.40 0.54
CA ALA A 338 -20.54 -19.15 -0.19
C ALA A 338 -21.85 -18.43 0.20
N ASN A 339 -21.94 -17.14 -0.10
CA ASN A 339 -23.14 -16.32 0.12
C ASN A 339 -23.61 -16.25 1.59
N ASN A 340 -22.74 -16.45 2.55
CA ASN A 340 -23.09 -16.39 3.97
C ASN A 340 -22.91 -14.97 4.53
N THR A 341 -23.79 -14.56 5.42
CA THR A 341 -23.70 -13.31 6.18
C THR A 341 -23.64 -13.63 7.67
N GLY A 342 -22.47 -13.41 8.29
CA GLY A 342 -22.25 -13.55 9.72
C GLY A 342 -21.89 -12.19 10.35
N ILE A 343 -22.78 -11.59 11.13
CA ILE A 343 -22.56 -10.29 11.79
C ILE A 343 -22.72 -10.45 13.30
N GLY A 344 -21.63 -10.34 14.00
CA GLY A 344 -21.56 -10.48 15.46
C GLY A 344 -20.38 -11.36 15.87
N HIS A 345 -19.98 -11.27 17.16
CA HIS A 345 -18.97 -12.16 17.71
C HIS A 345 -19.40 -13.63 17.52
N ALA A 346 -18.55 -14.45 16.92
CA ALA A 346 -18.77 -15.87 16.65
C ALA A 346 -20.07 -16.20 15.89
N ALA A 347 -20.63 -15.27 15.12
CA ALA A 347 -21.76 -15.57 14.22
C ALA A 347 -21.30 -16.54 13.12
N LEU A 348 -21.99 -17.68 12.93
CA LEU A 348 -21.62 -18.74 11.98
C LEU A 348 -20.19 -19.28 12.16
N SER A 349 -19.66 -19.27 13.37
CA SER A 349 -18.24 -19.58 13.60
C SER A 349 -17.82 -21.01 13.24
N ALA A 350 -18.72 -22.00 13.33
CA ALA A 350 -18.45 -23.38 12.94
C ALA A 350 -18.84 -23.72 11.49
N ASN A 351 -19.33 -22.76 10.70
CA ASN A 351 -19.72 -23.01 9.32
C ASN A 351 -18.52 -23.45 8.49
N THR A 352 -18.59 -24.57 7.82
CA THR A 352 -17.46 -25.05 7.00
C THR A 352 -17.74 -24.95 5.50
N THR A 353 -18.82 -25.57 5.06
CA THR A 353 -19.14 -25.70 3.63
C THR A 353 -20.56 -25.26 3.27
N ALA A 354 -21.35 -24.83 4.27
CA ALA A 354 -22.75 -24.47 4.02
C ALA A 354 -22.87 -23.09 3.37
N ASP A 355 -23.87 -22.98 2.50
CA ASP A 355 -24.16 -21.78 1.71
C ASP A 355 -25.45 -21.08 2.19
N ASP A 356 -25.59 -19.82 1.78
CA ASP A 356 -26.83 -19.05 1.83
C ASP A 356 -27.41 -18.88 3.26
N ASN A 357 -26.57 -18.79 4.29
CA ASN A 357 -26.99 -18.53 5.65
C ASN A 357 -26.85 -17.05 6.03
N THR A 358 -27.80 -16.55 6.82
CA THR A 358 -27.75 -15.22 7.42
C THR A 358 -27.81 -15.31 8.94
N ALA A 359 -26.75 -14.89 9.63
CA ALA A 359 -26.67 -14.85 11.09
C ALA A 359 -26.32 -13.45 11.57
N VAL A 360 -27.20 -12.82 12.34
CA VAL A 360 -26.97 -11.48 12.89
C VAL A 360 -27.18 -11.49 14.41
N GLY A 361 -26.12 -11.35 15.14
CA GLY A 361 -26.10 -11.37 16.60
C GLY A 361 -24.92 -12.18 17.14
N ARG A 362 -24.54 -11.91 18.41
CA ARG A 362 -23.51 -12.70 19.08
C ARG A 362 -23.93 -14.17 19.17
N ASP A 363 -23.08 -15.08 18.74
CA ASP A 363 -23.29 -16.54 18.74
C ASP A 363 -24.54 -16.98 17.92
N ALA A 364 -25.05 -16.15 17.00
CA ALA A 364 -26.13 -16.55 16.10
C ALA A 364 -25.62 -17.64 15.15
N LEU A 365 -26.33 -18.77 15.07
CA LEU A 365 -26.02 -19.93 14.20
C LEU A 365 -24.57 -20.45 14.41
N ALA A 366 -24.04 -20.34 15.64
CA ALA A 366 -22.60 -20.57 15.91
C ALA A 366 -22.17 -22.01 15.65
N ALA A 367 -22.98 -23.02 15.95
CA ALA A 367 -22.64 -24.43 15.76
C ALA A 367 -22.94 -24.97 14.35
N ASN A 368 -23.45 -24.16 13.42
CA ASN A 368 -23.80 -24.62 12.07
C ASN A 368 -22.57 -25.13 11.31
N THR A 369 -22.65 -26.33 10.78
CA THR A 369 -21.56 -26.89 9.96
C THR A 369 -21.95 -27.00 8.48
N THR A 370 -23.10 -27.62 8.18
CA THR A 370 -23.56 -27.92 6.82
C THR A 370 -25.01 -27.53 6.54
N GLY A 371 -25.72 -26.96 7.54
CA GLY A 371 -27.10 -26.47 7.34
C GLY A 371 -27.12 -25.23 6.45
N THR A 372 -28.03 -25.23 5.44
CA THR A 372 -28.11 -24.17 4.43
C THR A 372 -29.43 -23.39 4.50
N LEU A 373 -29.44 -22.17 3.92
CA LEU A 373 -30.67 -21.37 3.78
C LEU A 373 -31.30 -21.00 5.13
N ASN A 374 -30.53 -20.83 6.18
CA ASN A 374 -31.02 -20.42 7.49
C ASN A 374 -30.90 -18.89 7.67
N VAL A 375 -31.91 -18.34 8.33
CA VAL A 375 -31.90 -16.95 8.83
C VAL A 375 -31.97 -16.96 10.35
N ALA A 376 -30.96 -16.48 11.03
CA ALA A 376 -30.87 -16.37 12.48
C ALA A 376 -30.55 -14.93 12.90
N VAL A 377 -31.50 -14.25 13.52
CA VAL A 377 -31.33 -12.87 13.98
C VAL A 377 -31.61 -12.76 15.46
N GLY A 378 -30.60 -12.41 16.24
CA GLY A 378 -30.67 -12.31 17.68
C GLY A 378 -29.49 -13.01 18.37
N ARG A 379 -29.17 -12.60 19.60
CA ARG A 379 -28.15 -13.28 20.40
C ARG A 379 -28.51 -14.76 20.60
N SER A 380 -27.59 -15.66 20.25
CA SER A 380 -27.75 -17.10 20.37
C SER A 380 -29.01 -17.68 19.67
N SER A 381 -29.48 -17.00 18.61
CA SER A 381 -30.55 -17.53 17.74
C SER A 381 -29.99 -18.72 16.94
N LEU A 382 -30.69 -19.88 16.92
CA LEU A 382 -30.24 -21.12 16.30
C LEU A 382 -28.81 -21.56 16.75
N LEU A 383 -28.47 -21.37 18.03
CA LEU A 383 -27.12 -21.58 18.55
C LEU A 383 -26.55 -22.96 18.23
N GLU A 384 -27.32 -24.03 18.55
CA GLU A 384 -26.89 -25.43 18.46
C GLU A 384 -27.15 -26.07 17.09
N ASN A 385 -27.65 -25.32 16.11
CA ASN A 385 -27.98 -25.87 14.79
C ASN A 385 -26.69 -26.38 14.10
N THR A 386 -26.66 -27.64 13.74
CA THR A 386 -25.53 -28.25 13.03
C THR A 386 -25.79 -28.48 11.55
N THR A 387 -26.91 -29.13 11.21
CA THR A 387 -27.26 -29.53 9.84
C THR A 387 -28.69 -29.13 9.42
N GLY A 388 -29.48 -28.58 10.36
CA GLY A 388 -30.84 -28.09 10.06
C GLY A 388 -30.83 -27.00 9.00
N SER A 389 -31.77 -27.03 8.09
CA SER A 389 -31.80 -26.11 6.94
C SER A 389 -33.17 -25.44 6.77
N LYS A 390 -33.15 -24.26 6.10
CA LYS A 390 -34.37 -23.51 5.77
C LYS A 390 -35.14 -23.02 7.01
N ASN A 391 -34.46 -22.75 8.11
CA ASN A 391 -35.05 -22.16 9.29
C ASN A 391 -35.04 -20.63 9.19
N THR A 392 -36.12 -19.98 9.61
CA THR A 392 -36.20 -18.52 9.78
C THR A 392 -36.50 -18.24 11.25
N VAL A 393 -35.44 -17.78 11.98
CA VAL A 393 -35.52 -17.62 13.42
C VAL A 393 -35.05 -16.20 13.81
N VAL A 394 -35.94 -15.47 14.48
CA VAL A 394 -35.70 -14.10 14.89
C VAL A 394 -36.08 -13.91 16.37
N GLY A 395 -35.12 -13.65 17.20
CA GLY A 395 -35.30 -13.43 18.64
C GLY A 395 -34.08 -13.91 19.43
N VAL A 396 -33.89 -13.32 20.61
CA VAL A 396 -32.84 -13.77 21.54
C VAL A 396 -33.18 -15.18 22.00
N ILE A 397 -32.23 -16.13 21.89
CA ILE A 397 -32.40 -17.56 22.23
C ILE A 397 -33.65 -18.20 21.58
N ALA A 398 -34.10 -17.72 20.42
CA ALA A 398 -35.10 -18.40 19.64
C ALA A 398 -34.50 -19.61 18.91
N GLY A 399 -35.17 -20.77 18.97
CA GLY A 399 -34.68 -21.99 18.35
C GLY A 399 -33.30 -22.42 18.75
N ASP A 400 -32.78 -21.99 19.90
CA ASP A 400 -31.39 -22.14 20.30
C ASP A 400 -30.97 -23.60 20.51
N ALA A 401 -31.88 -24.49 20.87
CA ALA A 401 -31.64 -25.92 21.00
C ALA A 401 -31.75 -26.73 19.70
N LEU A 402 -32.29 -26.16 18.61
CA LEU A 402 -32.41 -26.89 17.33
C LEU A 402 -31.03 -27.36 16.85
N THR A 403 -30.91 -28.64 16.54
CA THR A 403 -29.70 -29.28 16.02
C THR A 403 -29.80 -29.67 14.55
N THR A 404 -30.83 -30.48 14.20
CA THR A 404 -31.03 -31.00 12.85
C THR A 404 -32.42 -30.65 12.29
N GLY A 405 -33.30 -30.06 13.11
CA GLY A 405 -34.65 -29.64 12.68
C GLY A 405 -34.59 -28.55 11.59
N GLY A 406 -35.46 -28.65 10.59
CA GLY A 406 -35.45 -27.73 9.46
C GLY A 406 -36.84 -27.18 9.11
N ARG A 407 -36.88 -26.17 8.24
CA ARG A 407 -38.14 -25.57 7.74
C ARG A 407 -39.00 -24.94 8.85
N ASN A 408 -38.38 -24.49 9.95
CA ASN A 408 -39.06 -23.87 11.07
C ASN A 408 -39.09 -22.33 10.93
N THR A 409 -40.17 -21.73 11.38
CA THR A 409 -40.32 -20.29 11.56
C THR A 409 -40.49 -19.96 13.04
N ALA A 410 -39.53 -19.32 13.68
CA ALA A 410 -39.60 -18.90 15.07
C ALA A 410 -39.36 -17.39 15.19
N LEU A 411 -40.31 -16.67 15.77
CA LEU A 411 -40.24 -15.23 15.94
C LEU A 411 -40.63 -14.84 17.38
N GLY A 412 -39.65 -14.46 18.19
CA GLY A 412 -39.87 -14.03 19.58
C GLY A 412 -38.75 -14.54 20.50
N TYR A 413 -38.67 -13.97 21.70
CA TYR A 413 -37.78 -14.46 22.75
C TYR A 413 -38.16 -15.91 23.14
N GLU A 414 -37.23 -16.88 23.18
CA GLU A 414 -37.44 -18.28 23.49
C GLU A 414 -38.51 -19.00 22.60
N ALA A 415 -38.93 -18.44 21.47
CA ALA A 415 -39.82 -19.16 20.55
C ALA A 415 -39.10 -20.40 20.06
N LEU A 416 -39.74 -21.57 20.19
CA LEU A 416 -39.17 -22.89 19.83
C LEU A 416 -37.84 -23.21 20.54
N GLY A 417 -37.65 -22.72 21.80
CA GLY A 417 -36.35 -22.71 22.49
C GLY A 417 -35.84 -24.09 22.92
N SER A 418 -36.69 -25.09 23.15
CA SER A 418 -36.28 -26.44 23.58
C SER A 418 -36.25 -27.50 22.48
N ASP A 419 -36.76 -27.20 21.30
CA ASP A 419 -36.86 -28.17 20.21
C ASP A 419 -35.48 -28.49 19.61
N THR A 420 -35.17 -29.77 19.53
CA THR A 420 -33.88 -30.21 18.97
C THR A 420 -33.97 -30.70 17.53
N LYS A 421 -35.08 -31.34 17.15
CA LYS A 421 -35.21 -32.06 15.87
C LYS A 421 -36.60 -31.92 15.21
N GLY A 422 -37.46 -31.01 15.69
CA GLY A 422 -38.74 -30.73 15.05
C GLY A 422 -38.59 -30.04 13.71
N ASP A 423 -39.35 -30.46 12.75
CA ASP A 423 -39.46 -29.88 11.42
C ASP A 423 -40.81 -29.16 11.23
N VAL A 424 -40.85 -28.17 10.36
CA VAL A 424 -42.08 -27.53 9.85
C VAL A 424 -42.95 -26.91 10.94
N SER A 425 -42.35 -26.33 11.98
CA SER A 425 -43.09 -25.60 13.05
C SER A 425 -43.17 -24.10 12.72
N VAL A 426 -44.27 -23.46 13.13
CA VAL A 426 -44.45 -21.99 13.15
C VAL A 426 -44.72 -21.56 14.60
N ALA A 427 -43.75 -20.85 15.20
CA ALA A 427 -43.80 -20.34 16.57
C ALA A 427 -43.62 -18.82 16.57
N ILE A 428 -44.68 -18.05 16.71
CA ILE A 428 -44.64 -16.58 16.67
C ILE A 428 -45.14 -16.01 18.00
N GLY A 429 -44.30 -15.44 18.77
CA GLY A 429 -44.55 -14.86 20.08
C GLY A 429 -43.49 -15.23 21.10
N ASN A 430 -43.36 -14.43 22.16
CA ASN A 430 -42.49 -14.79 23.28
C ASN A 430 -42.95 -16.13 23.85
N GLY A 431 -42.06 -17.11 23.99
CA GLY A 431 -42.30 -18.43 24.52
C GLY A 431 -43.26 -19.31 23.69
N ALA A 432 -43.62 -18.96 22.47
CA ALA A 432 -44.45 -19.82 21.62
C ALA A 432 -43.74 -21.16 21.37
N LEU A 433 -44.41 -22.30 21.63
CA LEU A 433 -43.87 -23.67 21.53
C LEU A 433 -42.54 -23.87 22.27
N LYS A 434 -42.27 -23.16 23.38
CA LYS A 434 -40.97 -23.14 24.04
C LYS A 434 -40.50 -24.50 24.58
N THR A 435 -41.43 -25.44 24.91
CA THR A 435 -41.10 -26.77 25.44
C THR A 435 -41.21 -27.88 24.42
N GLN A 436 -41.60 -27.57 23.16
CA GLN A 436 -41.59 -28.54 22.09
C GLN A 436 -40.24 -29.20 21.95
N ASN A 437 -40.18 -30.55 21.91
CA ASN A 437 -38.93 -31.24 21.71
C ASN A 437 -39.14 -32.68 21.21
N TYR A 438 -38.60 -32.96 20.04
CA TYR A 438 -38.64 -34.29 19.44
C TYR A 438 -37.28 -34.97 19.52
N THR A 439 -37.26 -36.29 19.77
CA THR A 439 -36.04 -37.11 19.86
C THR A 439 -35.57 -37.62 18.49
N SER A 440 -36.35 -37.44 17.43
CA SER A 440 -36.05 -37.75 16.03
C SER A 440 -36.59 -36.65 15.15
N ASN A 441 -36.05 -36.51 13.92
CA ASN A 441 -36.60 -35.55 12.96
C ASN A 441 -38.08 -35.85 12.71
N THR A 442 -38.94 -34.93 13.08
CA THR A 442 -40.41 -35.10 13.07
C THR A 442 -41.03 -33.86 12.44
N ASP A 443 -41.81 -34.08 11.38
CA ASP A 443 -42.69 -33.03 10.81
C ASP A 443 -43.78 -32.70 11.86
N SER A 444 -43.49 -31.71 12.69
CA SER A 444 -44.39 -31.34 13.79
C SER A 444 -45.68 -30.69 13.28
N LEU A 445 -45.60 -29.91 12.21
CA LEU A 445 -46.73 -29.18 11.59
C LEU A 445 -47.50 -28.32 12.61
N ASN A 446 -46.88 -27.93 13.72
CA ASN A 446 -47.53 -27.09 14.72
C ASN A 446 -47.45 -25.60 14.32
N VAL A 447 -48.55 -24.91 14.52
CA VAL A 447 -48.66 -23.46 14.34
C VAL A 447 -49.09 -22.84 15.67
N ALA A 448 -48.23 -22.05 16.29
CA ALA A 448 -48.53 -21.30 17.50
C ALA A 448 -48.26 -19.81 17.29
N VAL A 449 -49.26 -18.98 17.50
CA VAL A 449 -49.14 -17.52 17.35
C VAL A 449 -49.73 -16.83 18.59
N GLY A 450 -48.88 -16.20 19.35
CA GLY A 450 -49.20 -15.47 20.60
C GLY A 450 -48.18 -15.72 21.70
N HIS A 451 -48.16 -14.83 22.73
CA HIS A 451 -47.33 -15.01 23.91
C HIS A 451 -47.67 -16.34 24.61
N ASP A 452 -46.64 -17.19 24.85
CA ASP A 452 -46.78 -18.52 25.45
C ASP A 452 -47.86 -19.42 24.80
N SER A 453 -48.18 -19.19 23.52
CA SER A 453 -49.12 -20.08 22.76
C SER A 453 -48.50 -21.47 22.62
N GLY A 454 -49.21 -22.50 23.06
CA GLY A 454 -48.73 -23.87 23.07
C GLY A 454 -47.47 -24.10 23.89
N ALA A 455 -47.24 -23.29 24.92
CA ALA A 455 -45.98 -23.29 25.69
C ALA A 455 -45.64 -24.62 26.36
N ALA A 456 -46.62 -25.45 26.69
CA ALA A 456 -46.48 -26.79 27.29
C ALA A 456 -46.41 -27.95 26.25
N VAL A 457 -46.58 -27.68 24.96
CA VAL A 457 -46.49 -28.73 23.90
C VAL A 457 -45.10 -29.34 23.95
N THR A 458 -45.02 -30.64 24.06
CA THR A 458 -43.77 -31.41 24.05
C THR A 458 -43.60 -32.21 22.76
N THR A 459 -44.48 -33.19 22.51
CA THR A 459 -44.42 -34.10 21.36
C THR A 459 -45.70 -34.11 20.52
N GLY A 460 -46.74 -33.32 20.88
CA GLY A 460 -47.95 -33.20 20.07
C GLY A 460 -47.70 -32.61 18.68
N VAL A 461 -48.37 -33.13 17.66
CA VAL A 461 -48.17 -32.72 16.26
C VAL A 461 -49.44 -32.17 15.63
N THR A 462 -49.28 -31.37 14.59
CA THR A 462 -50.39 -30.89 13.74
C THR A 462 -51.42 -30.02 14.52
N ASN A 463 -50.92 -29.24 15.50
CA ASN A 463 -51.81 -28.35 16.29
C ASN A 463 -51.77 -26.91 15.72
N THR A 464 -52.95 -26.25 15.75
CA THR A 464 -53.12 -24.84 15.38
C THR A 464 -53.58 -24.05 16.60
N LEU A 465 -52.69 -23.24 17.19
CA LEU A 465 -52.87 -22.54 18.49
C LEU A 465 -52.69 -21.04 18.28
N ILE A 466 -53.77 -20.26 18.27
CA ILE A 466 -53.73 -18.82 17.97
C ILE A 466 -54.34 -18.00 19.11
N GLY A 467 -53.49 -17.19 19.76
CA GLY A 467 -53.84 -16.33 20.90
C GLY A 467 -52.85 -16.44 22.03
N ALA A 468 -52.79 -15.44 22.90
CA ALA A 468 -51.88 -15.47 24.06
C ALA A 468 -52.34 -16.57 25.05
N LEU A 469 -51.38 -17.35 25.60
CA LEU A 469 -51.63 -18.50 26.48
C LEU A 469 -52.56 -19.55 25.88
N CYS A 470 -52.81 -19.52 24.58
CA CYS A 470 -53.73 -20.44 23.91
C CYS A 470 -53.20 -21.88 24.07
N HIS A 471 -54.03 -22.69 24.75
CA HIS A 471 -53.73 -24.09 25.02
C HIS A 471 -52.39 -24.37 25.69
N ASP A 472 -52.05 -23.58 26.71
CA ASP A 472 -50.77 -23.60 27.43
C ASP A 472 -50.52 -24.86 28.28
N ASN A 473 -51.55 -25.71 28.46
CA ASN A 473 -51.50 -27.03 29.12
C ASN A 473 -51.45 -28.24 28.17
N LEU A 474 -51.51 -28.02 26.85
CA LEU A 474 -51.41 -29.11 25.87
C LEU A 474 -50.00 -29.68 25.84
N THR A 475 -49.80 -30.99 26.08
CA THR A 475 -48.47 -31.62 26.09
C THR A 475 -48.23 -32.52 24.88
N THR A 476 -49.03 -33.59 24.71
CA THR A 476 -48.80 -34.63 23.70
C THR A 476 -50.01 -34.82 22.75
N GLY A 477 -51.04 -33.98 22.87
CA GLY A 477 -52.24 -34.09 22.00
C GLY A 477 -51.96 -33.62 20.56
N ASP A 478 -52.54 -34.31 19.61
CA ASP A 478 -52.39 -34.05 18.18
C ASP A 478 -53.69 -33.48 17.58
N LEU A 479 -53.54 -32.82 16.39
CA LEU A 479 -54.67 -32.38 15.56
C LEU A 479 -55.66 -31.43 16.26
N ASN A 480 -55.19 -30.64 17.21
CA ASN A 480 -56.02 -29.67 17.91
C ASN A 480 -56.04 -28.32 17.16
N THR A 481 -57.20 -27.68 17.16
CA THR A 481 -57.33 -26.27 16.74
C THR A 481 -57.94 -25.46 17.86
N ALA A 482 -57.20 -24.48 18.36
CA ALA A 482 -57.65 -23.56 19.38
C ALA A 482 -57.34 -22.10 18.99
N ILE A 483 -58.31 -21.23 19.09
CA ILE A 483 -58.21 -19.81 18.76
C ILE A 483 -58.84 -19.02 19.90
N GLY A 484 -58.05 -18.19 20.57
CA GLY A 484 -58.55 -17.38 21.70
C GLY A 484 -57.50 -17.19 22.79
N TYR A 485 -57.84 -16.47 23.84
CA TYR A 485 -57.04 -16.29 25.04
C TYR A 485 -57.40 -17.40 26.06
N ASN A 486 -56.37 -18.11 26.54
CA ASN A 486 -56.35 -19.17 27.56
C ASN A 486 -57.29 -20.35 27.23
#